data_8d997a9d6cca6ec44e5806cec26a3ec9
#
_entry.id   8d997a9d6cca6ec44e5806cec26a3ec9
#
_cell.length_a   1.000
_cell.length_b   1.000
_cell.length_c   1.000
_cell.angle_alpha   90.00
_cell.angle_beta   90.00
_cell.angle_gamma   90.00
#
_symmetry.space_group_name_H-M   'P 1'
#
loop_
_entity.id
_entity.type
_entity.pdbx_description
1 polymer ?
#
loop_
_entity_poly.entity_id
_entity_poly.type
_entity_poly.pdbx_seq_one_letter_code
_entity_poly.pdbx_strand_id
1 'polypeptide(L)'
;NTLVSPAPKKQNLNKDKVDINGKPMVVGSQNYYTLSWDLDQYRGIKADKAQIAQGFYFVDDYPEEALLPDEASIQLVTTDGKAVTGVTVKTYTSLSEAPKNLQVALSKRKIAPKGVFQVFMAEDPQAFYDSYVTQGQNITIVTPMTVRESMLNSGKSYDNVAYQVGFGQAYETNTVTNHVPKVNPHKSNTNKEGVSIDGKTVLPNTVNYYKIVLDYSQYK
;
A
#
# COMPACT_ATOMS: atom_id res chain seq x y z
N ASN A 1 -13.15 -7.88 33.07
CA ASN A 1 -13.16 -6.99 31.91
C ASN A 1 -11.85 -7.14 31.16
N THR A 2 -11.91 -7.34 29.86
CA THR A 2 -10.74 -7.43 28.99
C THR A 2 -10.62 -6.13 28.21
N LEU A 3 -9.40 -5.61 28.07
CA LEU A 3 -9.15 -4.45 27.21
C LEU A 3 -9.28 -4.86 25.75
N VAL A 4 -9.95 -4.05 24.97
CA VAL A 4 -10.05 -4.25 23.51
C VAL A 4 -8.68 -3.90 22.88
N SER A 5 -8.19 -4.80 22.04
CA SER A 5 -6.93 -4.64 21.35
C SER A 5 -7.06 -5.04 19.88
N PRO A 6 -7.59 -4.16 19.04
CA PRO A 6 -7.67 -4.42 17.61
C PRO A 6 -6.32 -4.73 16.98
N ALA A 7 -6.31 -5.65 16.04
CA ALA A 7 -5.13 -6.05 15.29
C ALA A 7 -5.39 -5.93 13.79
N PRO A 8 -5.40 -4.70 13.24
CA PRO A 8 -5.59 -4.51 11.81
C PRO A 8 -4.46 -5.13 11.02
N LYS A 9 -4.78 -5.60 9.82
CA LYS A 9 -3.82 -6.27 8.93
C LYS A 9 -3.81 -5.62 7.57
N LYS A 10 -2.66 -5.69 6.91
CA LYS A 10 -2.47 -5.26 5.54
C LYS A 10 -1.92 -6.41 4.71
N GLN A 11 -2.59 -6.71 3.59
CA GLN A 11 -2.13 -7.66 2.59
C GLN A 11 -1.78 -6.91 1.31
N ASN A 12 -0.86 -7.47 0.56
CA ASN A 12 -0.43 -6.96 -0.73
C ASN A 12 -0.65 -8.04 -1.79
N LEU A 13 -1.73 -7.91 -2.54
CA LEU A 13 -2.19 -8.92 -3.47
C LEU A 13 -2.15 -8.39 -4.90
N ASN A 14 -2.09 -9.30 -5.89
CA ASN A 14 -2.39 -8.96 -7.26
C ASN A 14 -3.91 -9.06 -7.52
N LYS A 15 -4.36 -8.78 -8.75
CA LYS A 15 -5.77 -8.86 -9.13
C LYS A 15 -6.40 -10.26 -8.94
N ASP A 16 -5.58 -11.30 -8.97
CA ASP A 16 -6.01 -12.70 -8.80
C ASP A 16 -5.92 -13.15 -7.34
N LYS A 17 -5.75 -12.20 -6.41
CA LYS A 17 -5.65 -12.41 -4.95
C LYS A 17 -4.44 -13.25 -4.54
N VAL A 18 -3.38 -13.27 -5.35
CA VAL A 18 -2.11 -13.91 -5.01
C VAL A 18 -1.25 -12.92 -4.23
N ASP A 19 -0.64 -13.38 -3.14
CA ASP A 19 0.27 -12.57 -2.32
C ASP A 19 1.54 -12.22 -3.11
N ILE A 20 1.78 -10.91 -3.24
CA ILE A 20 2.94 -10.35 -3.93
C ILE A 20 3.85 -9.56 -2.98
N ASN A 21 3.68 -9.72 -1.67
CA ASN A 21 4.56 -9.08 -0.70
C ASN A 21 6.01 -9.53 -0.90
N GLY A 22 6.93 -8.58 -0.93
CA GLY A 22 8.36 -8.85 -1.17
C GLY A 22 8.72 -9.14 -2.62
N LYS A 23 7.76 -9.19 -3.54
CA LYS A 23 8.03 -9.52 -4.94
C LYS A 23 8.45 -8.31 -5.75
N PRO A 24 9.24 -8.52 -6.82
CA PRO A 24 9.52 -7.47 -7.80
C PRO A 24 8.25 -7.06 -8.54
N MET A 25 8.14 -5.78 -8.85
CA MET A 25 7.00 -5.19 -9.56
C MET A 25 7.46 -4.53 -10.85
N VAL A 26 6.56 -4.54 -11.82
CA VAL A 26 6.74 -3.84 -13.10
C VAL A 26 5.95 -2.53 -13.04
N VAL A 27 6.53 -1.44 -13.58
CA VAL A 27 5.77 -0.18 -13.72
C VAL A 27 4.48 -0.40 -14.50
N GLY A 28 3.42 0.31 -14.12
CA GLY A 28 2.09 0.15 -14.69
C GLY A 28 1.30 -1.03 -14.14
N SER A 29 1.90 -1.94 -13.39
CA SER A 29 1.17 -2.99 -12.67
C SER A 29 0.55 -2.46 -11.39
N GLN A 30 -0.41 -3.20 -10.83
CA GLN A 30 -1.15 -2.77 -9.66
C GLN A 30 -0.88 -3.65 -8.44
N ASN A 31 -0.73 -2.98 -7.29
CA ASN A 31 -0.85 -3.57 -5.98
C ASN A 31 -2.30 -3.42 -5.51
N TYR A 32 -2.96 -4.52 -5.18
CA TYR A 32 -4.28 -4.51 -4.56
C TYR A 32 -4.09 -4.61 -3.05
N TYR A 33 -3.87 -3.46 -2.40
CA TYR A 33 -3.73 -3.44 -0.96
C TYR A 33 -5.06 -3.74 -0.30
N THR A 34 -5.07 -4.75 0.56
CA THR A 34 -6.25 -5.22 1.26
C THR A 34 -6.06 -4.95 2.75
N LEU A 35 -6.90 -4.08 3.28
CA LEU A 35 -6.85 -3.62 4.66
C LEU A 35 -7.97 -4.31 5.44
N SER A 36 -7.61 -4.98 6.54
CA SER A 36 -8.58 -5.57 7.46
C SER A 36 -8.86 -4.60 8.61
N TRP A 37 -10.04 -4.03 8.60
CA TRP A 37 -10.56 -3.20 9.68
C TRP A 37 -11.11 -4.13 10.75
N ASP A 38 -10.37 -4.27 11.84
CA ASP A 38 -10.67 -5.22 12.91
C ASP A 38 -11.70 -4.62 13.87
N LEU A 39 -12.94 -5.04 13.75
CA LEU A 39 -14.05 -4.60 14.57
C LEU A 39 -14.63 -5.72 15.42
N ASP A 40 -14.25 -6.97 15.24
CA ASP A 40 -14.79 -8.10 15.97
C ASP A 40 -14.47 -8.04 17.47
N GLN A 41 -13.34 -7.43 17.81
CA GLN A 41 -12.91 -7.17 19.19
C GLN A 41 -13.86 -6.22 19.95
N TYR A 42 -14.66 -5.45 19.21
CA TYR A 42 -15.62 -4.50 19.77
C TYR A 42 -17.02 -5.05 19.91
N ARG A 43 -17.27 -6.32 19.58
CA ARG A 43 -18.61 -6.92 19.66
C ARG A 43 -19.23 -6.70 21.01
N GLY A 44 -20.42 -6.07 21.04
CA GLY A 44 -21.16 -5.79 22.25
C GLY A 44 -20.61 -4.68 23.13
N ILE A 45 -19.60 -3.92 22.64
CA ILE A 45 -19.03 -2.80 23.40
C ILE A 45 -20.11 -1.77 23.76
N LYS A 46 -20.01 -1.23 24.96
CA LYS A 46 -20.85 -0.13 25.45
C LYS A 46 -19.99 1.11 25.60
N ALA A 47 -20.04 1.96 24.58
CA ALA A 47 -19.34 3.24 24.56
C ALA A 47 -20.32 4.39 24.80
N ASP A 48 -19.86 5.44 25.42
CA ASP A 48 -20.64 6.67 25.57
C ASP A 48 -20.53 7.55 24.30
N LYS A 49 -21.40 8.58 24.25
CA LYS A 49 -21.44 9.48 23.09
C LYS A 49 -20.12 10.19 22.81
N ALA A 50 -19.39 10.58 23.86
CA ALA A 50 -18.11 11.27 23.72
C ALA A 50 -17.04 10.34 23.12
N GLN A 51 -17.02 9.07 23.53
CA GLN A 51 -16.14 8.05 22.97
C GLN A 51 -16.46 7.78 21.50
N ILE A 52 -17.74 7.64 21.16
CA ILE A 52 -18.18 7.41 19.77
C ILE A 52 -17.84 8.62 18.90
N ALA A 53 -18.03 9.84 19.41
CA ALA A 53 -17.74 11.09 18.70
C ALA A 53 -16.26 11.29 18.38
N GLN A 54 -15.35 10.52 18.97
CA GLN A 54 -13.93 10.50 18.56
C GLN A 54 -13.75 10.07 17.10
N GLY A 55 -14.72 9.36 16.54
CA GLY A 55 -14.74 8.94 15.16
C GLY A 55 -14.01 7.62 14.89
N PHE A 56 -14.20 7.13 13.67
CA PHE A 56 -13.64 5.88 13.20
C PHE A 56 -12.97 6.12 11.85
N TYR A 57 -11.69 5.75 11.77
CA TYR A 57 -10.84 6.03 10.61
C TYR A 57 -9.97 4.82 10.28
N PHE A 58 -9.61 4.70 9.02
CA PHE A 58 -8.50 3.87 8.58
C PHE A 58 -7.59 4.74 7.72
N VAL A 59 -6.30 4.81 8.08
CA VAL A 59 -5.32 5.67 7.41
C VAL A 59 -4.33 4.80 6.65
N ASP A 60 -4.23 5.00 5.34
CA ASP A 60 -3.24 4.33 4.50
C ASP A 60 -2.14 5.32 4.13
N ASP A 61 -0.99 5.17 4.78
CA ASP A 61 0.22 5.97 4.52
C ASP A 61 1.01 5.30 3.40
N TYR A 62 0.48 5.39 2.18
CA TYR A 62 1.07 4.77 1.01
C TYR A 62 2.27 5.55 0.48
N PRO A 63 3.23 4.89 -0.19
CA PRO A 63 4.41 5.55 -0.76
C PRO A 63 4.05 6.27 -2.06
N GLU A 64 3.66 7.53 -1.97
CA GLU A 64 3.18 8.35 -3.10
C GLU A 64 4.22 8.57 -4.20
N GLU A 65 5.51 8.47 -3.87
CA GLU A 65 6.59 8.55 -4.87
C GLU A 65 6.64 7.33 -5.79
N ALA A 66 6.13 6.20 -5.32
CA ALA A 66 6.13 4.94 -6.07
C ALA A 66 4.78 4.56 -6.66
N LEU A 67 3.68 4.99 -6.04
CA LEU A 67 2.34 4.50 -6.30
C LEU A 67 1.37 5.63 -6.61
N LEU A 68 0.44 5.35 -7.52
CA LEU A 68 -0.71 6.19 -7.83
C LEU A 68 -1.99 5.42 -7.49
N PRO A 69 -2.80 5.88 -6.51
CA PRO A 69 -4.07 5.25 -6.17
C PRO A 69 -5.07 5.28 -7.31
N ASP A 70 -5.81 4.19 -7.47
CA ASP A 70 -7.00 4.10 -8.32
C ASP A 70 -8.24 4.22 -7.44
N GLU A 71 -8.62 5.45 -7.11
CA GLU A 71 -9.70 5.73 -6.17
C GLU A 71 -11.07 5.21 -6.65
N ALA A 72 -11.30 5.21 -7.98
CA ALA A 72 -12.55 4.73 -8.55
C ALA A 72 -12.76 3.21 -8.35
N SER A 73 -11.69 2.47 -8.14
CA SER A 73 -11.71 1.02 -7.95
C SER A 73 -11.64 0.58 -6.48
N ILE A 74 -11.67 1.52 -5.54
CA ILE A 74 -11.70 1.21 -4.11
C ILE A 74 -13.01 0.50 -3.76
N GLN A 75 -12.90 -0.58 -2.99
CA GLN A 75 -14.04 -1.35 -2.50
C GLN A 75 -13.99 -1.47 -0.97
N LEU A 76 -15.14 -1.32 -0.34
CA LEU A 76 -15.33 -1.57 1.08
C LEU A 76 -16.47 -2.58 1.23
N VAL A 77 -16.13 -3.74 1.77
CA VAL A 77 -17.09 -4.83 1.98
C VAL A 77 -16.95 -5.40 3.38
N THR A 78 -18.05 -5.88 3.92
CA THR A 78 -18.01 -6.68 5.15
C THR A 78 -17.45 -8.07 4.85
N THR A 79 -17.05 -8.81 5.88
CA THR A 79 -16.52 -10.18 5.69
C THR A 79 -17.55 -11.14 5.07
N ASP A 80 -18.85 -10.87 5.21
CA ASP A 80 -19.93 -11.61 4.57
C ASP A 80 -20.31 -11.08 3.17
N GLY A 81 -19.51 -10.15 2.63
CA GLY A 81 -19.61 -9.69 1.24
C GLY A 81 -20.61 -8.56 1.00
N LYS A 82 -21.16 -7.95 2.05
CA LYS A 82 -22.07 -6.80 1.91
C LYS A 82 -21.31 -5.50 1.72
N ALA A 83 -21.81 -4.62 0.86
CA ALA A 83 -21.24 -3.29 0.70
C ALA A 83 -21.32 -2.49 2.00
N VAL A 84 -20.23 -1.82 2.35
CA VAL A 84 -20.17 -0.90 3.49
C VAL A 84 -20.68 0.46 3.04
N THR A 85 -21.54 1.07 3.85
CA THR A 85 -22.09 2.41 3.61
C THR A 85 -21.63 3.39 4.68
N GLY A 86 -21.69 4.69 4.37
CA GLY A 86 -21.35 5.75 5.32
C GLY A 86 -19.85 5.90 5.61
N VAL A 87 -19.00 5.43 4.72
CA VAL A 87 -17.55 5.65 4.77
C VAL A 87 -17.11 6.40 3.53
N THR A 88 -16.41 7.52 3.73
CA THR A 88 -15.81 8.30 2.66
C THR A 88 -14.31 8.09 2.62
N VAL A 89 -13.73 8.30 1.44
CA VAL A 89 -12.27 8.29 1.22
C VAL A 89 -11.82 9.71 0.88
N LYS A 90 -10.82 10.19 1.60
CA LYS A 90 -10.21 11.48 1.31
C LYS A 90 -8.68 11.38 1.37
N THR A 91 -8.02 12.02 0.41
CA THR A 91 -6.57 12.14 0.35
C THR A 91 -6.14 13.45 1.00
N TYR A 92 -5.17 13.36 1.92
CA TYR A 92 -4.57 14.52 2.57
C TYR A 92 -3.09 14.63 2.18
N THR A 93 -2.60 15.85 2.08
CA THR A 93 -1.19 16.15 1.80
C THR A 93 -0.44 16.58 3.06
N SER A 94 -1.16 16.79 4.15
CA SER A 94 -0.61 17.16 5.46
C SER A 94 -1.51 16.65 6.57
N LEU A 95 -0.92 16.15 7.66
CA LEU A 95 -1.67 15.73 8.84
C LEU A 95 -2.48 16.89 9.46
N SER A 96 -1.99 18.13 9.34
CA SER A 96 -2.67 19.31 9.88
C SER A 96 -4.02 19.60 9.22
N GLU A 97 -4.26 19.09 8.02
CA GLU A 97 -5.53 19.23 7.28
C GLU A 97 -6.54 18.13 7.64
N ALA A 98 -6.09 17.05 8.26
CA ALA A 98 -6.93 15.92 8.65
C ALA A 98 -7.85 16.30 9.83
N PRO A 99 -8.93 15.52 10.08
CA PRO A 99 -9.81 15.75 11.22
C PRO A 99 -9.06 15.82 12.54
N LYS A 100 -9.42 16.75 13.41
CA LYS A 100 -8.69 17.00 14.65
C LYS A 100 -8.61 15.78 15.57
N ASN A 101 -9.70 15.02 15.67
CA ASN A 101 -9.72 13.79 16.46
C ASN A 101 -8.72 12.74 15.95
N LEU A 102 -8.58 12.63 14.62
CA LEU A 102 -7.60 11.76 13.98
C LEU A 102 -6.17 12.22 14.30
N GLN A 103 -5.89 13.52 14.18
CA GLN A 103 -4.58 14.09 14.52
C GLN A 103 -4.18 13.74 15.95
N VAL A 104 -5.09 13.92 16.91
CA VAL A 104 -4.85 13.65 18.34
C VAL A 104 -4.58 12.16 18.56
N ALA A 105 -5.39 11.27 17.99
CA ALA A 105 -5.22 9.83 18.14
C ALA A 105 -3.87 9.34 17.62
N LEU A 106 -3.46 9.81 16.44
CA LEU A 106 -2.16 9.46 15.85
C LEU A 106 -0.99 10.02 16.69
N SER A 107 -1.12 11.25 17.17
CA SER A 107 -0.08 11.90 17.99
C SER A 107 0.21 11.17 19.29
N LYS A 108 -0.81 10.58 19.94
CA LYS A 108 -0.63 9.77 21.16
C LYS A 108 0.33 8.60 20.95
N ARG A 109 0.40 8.07 19.74
CA ARG A 109 1.27 6.95 19.37
C ARG A 109 2.52 7.40 18.63
N LYS A 110 2.75 8.71 18.51
CA LYS A 110 3.85 9.31 17.74
C LYS A 110 3.82 8.88 16.26
N ILE A 111 2.63 8.66 15.74
CA ILE A 111 2.40 8.32 14.32
C ILE A 111 2.24 9.62 13.55
N ALA A 112 3.08 9.82 12.54
CA ALA A 112 3.02 10.96 11.65
C ALA A 112 3.09 10.45 10.20
N PRO A 113 1.94 10.26 9.52
CA PRO A 113 1.92 9.89 8.11
C PRO A 113 2.77 10.85 7.29
N LYS A 114 3.56 10.30 6.38
CA LYS A 114 4.51 11.07 5.56
C LYS A 114 3.87 11.41 4.22
N GLY A 115 4.06 12.65 3.77
CA GLY A 115 3.60 13.08 2.46
C GLY A 115 2.08 12.93 2.29
N VAL A 116 1.67 12.25 1.23
CA VAL A 116 0.26 12.03 0.88
C VAL A 116 -0.24 10.73 1.49
N PHE A 117 -1.42 10.75 2.07
CA PHE A 117 -2.05 9.57 2.66
C PHE A 117 -3.57 9.57 2.43
N GLN A 118 -4.15 8.37 2.36
CA GLN A 118 -5.60 8.17 2.26
C GLN A 118 -6.22 8.01 3.63
N VAL A 119 -7.38 8.61 3.83
CA VAL A 119 -8.19 8.42 5.04
C VAL A 119 -9.56 7.90 4.66
N PHE A 120 -9.89 6.71 5.15
CA PHE A 120 -11.23 6.14 5.13
C PHE A 120 -11.91 6.58 6.42
N MET A 121 -13.01 7.29 6.34
CA MET A 121 -13.65 7.93 7.49
C MET A 121 -15.14 7.62 7.54
N ALA A 122 -15.63 7.19 8.70
CA ALA A 122 -17.05 7.12 8.96
C ALA A 122 -17.65 8.54 8.93
N GLU A 123 -18.62 8.77 8.05
CA GLU A 123 -19.31 10.07 7.92
C GLU A 123 -20.11 10.41 9.17
N ASP A 124 -20.80 9.41 9.70
CA ASP A 124 -21.57 9.50 10.95
C ASP A 124 -21.03 8.45 11.92
N PRO A 125 -20.25 8.86 12.93
CA PRO A 125 -19.69 7.92 13.90
C PRO A 125 -20.71 7.09 14.66
N GLN A 126 -21.90 7.65 14.98
CA GLN A 126 -22.92 6.90 15.68
C GLN A 126 -23.52 5.81 14.80
N ALA A 127 -23.84 6.13 13.54
CA ALA A 127 -24.38 5.16 12.59
C ALA A 127 -23.35 4.03 12.31
N PHE A 128 -22.08 4.37 12.17
CA PHE A 128 -21.01 3.39 12.00
C PHE A 128 -20.82 2.50 13.23
N TYR A 129 -20.88 3.08 14.42
CA TYR A 129 -20.86 2.35 15.68
C TYR A 129 -21.99 1.33 15.76
N ASP A 130 -23.22 1.76 15.48
CA ASP A 130 -24.40 0.91 15.57
C ASP A 130 -24.39 -0.22 14.53
N SER A 131 -23.94 0.08 13.30
CA SER A 131 -24.00 -0.86 12.17
C SER A 131 -22.83 -1.85 12.15
N TYR A 132 -21.64 -1.43 12.55
CA TYR A 132 -20.43 -2.23 12.38
C TYR A 132 -19.66 -2.50 13.66
N VAL A 133 -19.42 -1.47 14.48
CA VAL A 133 -18.53 -1.57 15.65
C VAL A 133 -19.13 -2.47 16.73
N THR A 134 -20.30 -2.11 17.25
CA THR A 134 -20.95 -2.90 18.31
C THR A 134 -21.41 -4.28 17.81
N GLN A 135 -21.61 -4.43 16.51
CA GLN A 135 -21.91 -5.72 15.88
C GLN A 135 -20.66 -6.60 15.74
N GLY A 136 -19.47 -6.04 15.95
CA GLY A 136 -18.22 -6.75 15.74
C GLY A 136 -18.05 -7.18 14.28
N GLN A 137 -18.51 -6.35 13.35
CA GLN A 137 -18.52 -6.64 11.92
C GLN A 137 -17.23 -6.13 11.29
N ASN A 138 -16.30 -7.01 10.98
CA ASN A 138 -15.07 -6.66 10.28
C ASN A 138 -15.36 -6.16 8.87
N ILE A 139 -14.52 -5.21 8.42
CA ILE A 139 -14.60 -4.62 7.10
C ILE A 139 -13.29 -4.88 6.37
N THR A 140 -13.39 -5.20 5.09
CA THR A 140 -12.25 -5.30 4.18
C THR A 140 -12.25 -4.12 3.23
N ILE A 141 -11.15 -3.38 3.20
CA ILE A 141 -10.91 -2.30 2.24
C ILE A 141 -9.95 -2.84 1.19
N VAL A 142 -10.32 -2.73 -0.09
CA VAL A 142 -9.41 -2.99 -1.21
C VAL A 142 -9.11 -1.68 -1.90
N THR A 143 -7.85 -1.27 -1.88
CA THR A 143 -7.38 -0.02 -2.49
C THR A 143 -6.27 -0.31 -3.50
N PRO A 144 -6.62 -0.42 -4.81
CA PRO A 144 -5.65 -0.66 -5.86
C PRO A 144 -4.78 0.57 -6.11
N MET A 145 -3.48 0.33 -6.31
CA MET A 145 -2.51 1.38 -6.61
C MET A 145 -1.58 0.93 -7.72
N THR A 146 -1.34 1.81 -8.69
CA THR A 146 -0.48 1.54 -9.85
C THR A 146 0.94 1.98 -9.58
N VAL A 147 1.90 1.12 -9.91
CA VAL A 147 3.33 1.45 -9.84
C VAL A 147 3.64 2.52 -10.89
N ARG A 148 4.17 3.66 -10.43
CA ARG A 148 4.45 4.82 -11.28
C ARG A 148 5.56 4.54 -12.29
N GLU A 149 5.44 5.12 -13.47
CA GLU A 149 6.46 5.07 -14.52
C GLU A 149 7.82 5.63 -14.05
N SER A 150 7.82 6.59 -13.15
CA SER A 150 9.03 7.16 -12.54
C SER A 150 9.87 6.14 -11.77
N MET A 151 9.30 4.99 -11.42
CA MET A 151 10.01 3.89 -10.76
C MET A 151 10.79 2.99 -11.73
N LEU A 152 10.60 3.16 -13.04
CA LEU A 152 11.24 2.32 -14.05
C LEU A 152 12.76 2.28 -13.84
N ASN A 153 13.29 1.06 -13.76
CA ASN A 153 14.72 0.79 -13.60
C ASN A 153 15.38 1.48 -12.39
N SER A 154 14.60 1.79 -11.36
CA SER A 154 15.09 2.50 -10.17
C SER A 154 15.90 1.61 -9.22
N GLY A 155 15.59 0.34 -9.16
CA GLY A 155 16.10 -0.58 -8.13
C GLY A 155 15.62 -0.25 -6.72
N LYS A 156 14.59 0.62 -6.59
CA LYS A 156 14.10 1.10 -5.31
C LYS A 156 12.99 0.21 -4.77
N SER A 157 13.00 0.04 -3.45
CA SER A 157 11.91 -0.55 -2.69
C SER A 157 10.93 0.53 -2.23
N TYR A 158 9.69 0.11 -1.96
CA TYR A 158 8.67 0.96 -1.36
C TYR A 158 7.84 0.16 -0.35
N ASP A 159 7.55 0.82 0.77
CA ASP A 159 6.82 0.24 1.89
C ASP A 159 5.45 0.88 2.00
N ASN A 160 4.47 0.09 2.44
CA ASN A 160 3.13 0.58 2.72
C ASN A 160 2.66 0.07 4.08
N VAL A 161 2.22 0.99 4.94
CA VAL A 161 1.70 0.73 6.29
C VAL A 161 0.40 1.49 6.47
N ALA A 162 -0.48 1.00 7.32
CA ALA A 162 -1.75 1.63 7.59
C ALA A 162 -2.08 1.61 9.09
N TYR A 163 -3.10 2.38 9.47
CA TYR A 163 -3.50 2.56 10.87
C TYR A 163 -5.00 2.54 10.99
N GLN A 164 -5.51 1.68 11.88
CA GLN A 164 -6.90 1.70 12.32
C GLN A 164 -7.04 2.65 13.50
N VAL A 165 -8.01 3.54 13.46
CA VAL A 165 -8.26 4.51 14.52
C VAL A 165 -9.72 4.45 14.94
N GLY A 166 -9.94 4.29 16.24
CA GLY A 166 -11.27 4.29 16.83
C GLY A 166 -11.21 4.60 18.33
N PHE A 167 -12.24 5.25 18.84
CA PHE A 167 -12.31 5.68 20.22
C PHE A 167 -11.08 6.46 20.70
N GLY A 168 -10.49 7.26 19.78
CA GLY A 168 -9.31 8.08 20.06
C GLY A 168 -8.00 7.31 20.18
N GLN A 169 -7.96 6.05 19.75
CA GLN A 169 -6.76 5.20 19.78
C GLN A 169 -6.38 4.74 18.38
N ALA A 170 -5.07 4.63 18.12
CA ALA A 170 -4.53 4.17 16.85
C ALA A 170 -3.82 2.82 16.99
N TYR A 171 -3.99 1.96 15.99
CA TYR A 171 -3.41 0.62 15.93
C TYR A 171 -2.76 0.43 14.55
N GLU A 172 -1.49 0.03 14.54
CA GLU A 172 -0.69 -0.12 13.33
C GLU A 172 -0.89 -1.49 12.70
N THR A 173 -0.95 -1.54 11.36
CA THR A 173 -0.87 -2.79 10.61
C THR A 173 0.58 -3.27 10.49
N ASN A 174 0.77 -4.48 9.96
CA ASN A 174 2.06 -4.88 9.42
C ASN A 174 2.41 -4.01 8.20
N THR A 175 3.70 -3.88 7.91
CA THR A 175 4.23 -3.24 6.71
C THR A 175 4.38 -4.25 5.59
N VAL A 176 3.99 -3.87 4.37
CA VAL A 176 4.20 -4.66 3.15
C VAL A 176 5.16 -3.91 2.23
N THR A 177 5.98 -4.65 1.49
CA THR A 177 7.08 -4.09 0.70
C THR A 177 7.11 -4.70 -0.68
N ASN A 178 7.41 -3.88 -1.69
CA ASN A 178 7.81 -4.32 -3.03
C ASN A 178 9.01 -3.53 -3.50
N HIS A 179 9.54 -3.89 -4.65
CA HIS A 179 10.63 -3.16 -5.30
C HIS A 179 10.47 -3.22 -6.82
N VAL A 180 10.99 -2.21 -7.51
CA VAL A 180 11.09 -2.21 -8.96
C VAL A 180 12.54 -2.51 -9.34
N PRO A 181 12.81 -3.62 -10.05
CA PRO A 181 14.17 -4.03 -10.39
C PRO A 181 14.91 -3.01 -11.23
N LYS A 182 16.23 -2.93 -11.01
CA LYS A 182 17.15 -2.27 -11.90
C LYS A 182 17.83 -3.33 -12.76
N VAL A 183 17.59 -3.30 -14.07
CA VAL A 183 18.22 -4.20 -15.02
C VAL A 183 19.34 -3.49 -15.76
N ASN A 184 20.43 -4.19 -15.98
CA ASN A 184 21.59 -3.68 -16.70
C ASN A 184 21.88 -4.61 -17.88
N PRO A 185 21.20 -4.41 -19.03
CA PRO A 185 21.54 -5.16 -20.23
C PRO A 185 22.99 -4.86 -20.65
N HIS A 186 23.67 -5.87 -21.09
CA HIS A 186 25.10 -5.75 -21.44
C HIS A 186 25.33 -6.13 -22.89
N LYS A 187 26.12 -5.32 -23.59
CA LYS A 187 26.54 -5.56 -24.96
C LYS A 187 28.08 -5.59 -25.02
N SER A 188 28.62 -6.62 -25.61
CA SER A 188 30.06 -6.69 -25.89
C SER A 188 30.31 -6.83 -27.38
N ASN A 189 31.45 -6.34 -27.83
CA ASN A 189 31.93 -6.43 -29.21
C ASN A 189 33.25 -7.21 -29.24
N THR A 190 33.23 -8.38 -29.88
CA THR A 190 34.39 -9.26 -29.91
C THR A 190 34.74 -9.66 -31.35
N ASN A 191 35.98 -10.16 -31.53
CA ASN A 191 36.36 -10.89 -32.72
C ASN A 191 35.86 -12.35 -32.66
N LYS A 192 36.17 -13.14 -33.65
CA LYS A 192 35.79 -14.56 -33.77
C LYS A 192 36.27 -15.40 -32.57
N GLU A 193 37.43 -15.08 -32.03
CA GLU A 193 38.04 -15.76 -30.90
C GLU A 193 37.51 -15.29 -29.55
N GLY A 194 36.54 -14.37 -29.55
CA GLY A 194 35.94 -13.83 -28.31
C GLY A 194 36.77 -12.74 -27.63
N VAL A 195 37.79 -12.24 -28.28
CA VAL A 195 38.61 -11.14 -27.74
C VAL A 195 37.94 -9.80 -28.03
N SER A 196 37.84 -8.92 -27.00
CA SER A 196 37.24 -7.61 -27.14
C SER A 196 37.94 -6.74 -28.18
N ILE A 197 37.14 -6.25 -29.12
CA ILE A 197 37.57 -5.28 -30.13
C ILE A 197 36.86 -3.94 -29.99
N ASP A 198 36.19 -3.75 -28.85
CA ASP A 198 35.53 -2.48 -28.57
C ASP A 198 36.53 -1.33 -28.53
N GLY A 199 36.23 -0.26 -29.28
CA GLY A 199 37.13 0.88 -29.45
C GLY A 199 38.43 0.59 -30.23
N LYS A 200 38.58 -0.60 -30.80
CA LYS A 200 39.78 -0.98 -31.60
C LYS A 200 39.61 -0.65 -33.09
N THR A 201 40.72 -0.36 -33.73
CA THR A 201 40.75 -0.24 -35.17
C THR A 201 40.59 -1.61 -35.83
N VAL A 202 39.69 -1.71 -36.81
CA VAL A 202 39.41 -2.93 -37.55
C VAL A 202 39.61 -2.71 -39.04
N LEU A 203 39.98 -3.77 -39.76
CA LEU A 203 40.11 -3.72 -41.20
C LEU A 203 38.78 -3.81 -41.93
N PRO A 204 38.66 -3.28 -43.16
CA PRO A 204 37.47 -3.52 -43.98
C PRO A 204 37.18 -5.03 -44.10
N ASN A 205 35.90 -5.38 -44.11
CA ASN A 205 35.39 -6.77 -44.12
C ASN A 205 35.67 -7.58 -42.84
N THR A 206 36.12 -6.96 -41.76
CA THR A 206 36.18 -7.58 -40.44
C THR A 206 34.76 -7.78 -39.90
N VAL A 207 34.53 -8.97 -39.34
CA VAL A 207 33.23 -9.28 -38.69
C VAL A 207 33.28 -8.94 -37.21
N ASN A 208 32.36 -8.13 -36.80
CA ASN A 208 32.10 -7.86 -35.36
C ASN A 208 31.10 -8.87 -34.81
N TYR A 209 31.44 -9.50 -33.70
CA TYR A 209 30.56 -10.40 -33.01
C TYR A 209 29.97 -9.67 -31.78
N TYR A 210 28.71 -9.28 -31.89
CA TYR A 210 28.02 -8.61 -30.80
C TYR A 210 27.30 -9.65 -29.92
N LYS A 211 27.66 -9.67 -28.64
CA LYS A 211 26.98 -10.45 -27.63
C LYS A 211 26.09 -9.52 -26.82
N ILE A 212 24.80 -9.85 -26.73
CA ILE A 212 23.81 -9.11 -25.96
C ILE A 212 23.34 -10.02 -24.85
N VAL A 213 23.44 -9.56 -23.60
CA VAL A 213 22.97 -10.27 -22.42
C VAL A 213 21.68 -9.61 -21.94
N LEU A 214 20.60 -10.39 -21.91
CA LEU A 214 19.34 -10.01 -21.32
C LEU A 214 19.37 -10.43 -19.85
N ASP A 215 19.29 -9.47 -18.93
CA ASP A 215 19.37 -9.71 -17.49
C ASP A 215 17.96 -9.70 -16.87
N TYR A 216 17.48 -10.88 -16.53
CA TYR A 216 16.21 -11.06 -15.82
C TYR A 216 16.40 -11.56 -14.37
N SER A 217 17.63 -11.57 -13.88
CA SER A 217 17.96 -12.14 -12.56
C SER A 217 17.20 -11.48 -11.40
N GLN A 218 16.86 -10.19 -11.54
CA GLN A 218 16.18 -9.42 -10.51
C GLN A 218 14.65 -9.54 -10.51
N TYR A 219 14.10 -10.31 -11.47
CA TYR A 219 12.64 -10.57 -11.55
C TYR A 219 12.22 -11.91 -10.93
N LYS A 220 13.03 -12.49 -10.07
CA LYS A 220 12.77 -13.77 -9.41
C LYS A 220 11.83 -13.62 -8.19
#